data_9a397174c30e87707281ca3612d5833b
#
_entry.id   9a397174c30e87707281ca3612d5833b
#
_cell.length_a   1.000
_cell.length_b   1.000
_cell.length_c   1.000
_cell.angle_alpha   90.00
_cell.angle_beta   90.00
_cell.angle_gamma   90.00
#
_symmetry.space_group_name_H-M   'P 1'
#
loop_
_entity.id
_entity.type
_entity.pdbx_description
1 polymer ?
#
loop_
_entity_poly.entity_id
_entity_poly.type
_entity_poly.pdbx_seq_one_letter_code
_entity_poly.pdbx_strand_id
1 'polypeptide(L)'
;MFDRKRAAYGELGGISTVEVVMRPPEVFVRPLSHEEAVRLKRLAKRAKHESTRERAAILLGSNAGLAAASIAASWLTDESHVRKVIHEFNERGFDSLRPDYRGGRPRRVTTDQRQQIISVAGARPDDQGVPLTRWSLPRLAAHLAEREIVSVSPAHLGRLLAEANLSFQRTRTWKASPDPDYEAKAARVLALTHDPPADSGAVIAFDQMGPVSLRPTAGAGWAPRGRPERRRADYNRRAGTRYVFGALDVHEDRLRTRLRPRRRGADNLAFMRQIRASYPARRRIYWIQDNLSANWTPEIRDYAAANKIELVATPTYASYLNPVECHFSAIGQFVVCNADYLDWDAANWALARHIQHRNGPHRDHRLRVLEARHQIAA
;
A
#
# COMPACT_ATOMS: atom_id res chain seq x y z
N MET A 1 -63.22 24.25 35.95
CA MET A 1 -64.67 24.45 35.91
C MET A 1 -65.26 23.06 35.90
N PHE A 2 -65.64 22.58 37.11
CA PHE A 2 -66.94 22.14 37.53
C PHE A 2 -67.55 21.07 36.60
N ASP A 3 -68.07 19.93 37.02
CA ASP A 3 -68.71 19.60 38.32
C ASP A 3 -68.90 18.08 38.42
N ARG A 4 -68.95 17.66 39.69
CA ARG A 4 -69.42 16.42 40.28
C ARG A 4 -70.82 16.00 39.89
N LYS A 5 -71.07 14.66 39.93
CA LYS A 5 -72.19 14.05 40.73
C LYS A 5 -72.01 12.53 40.72
N ARG A 6 -71.83 12.05 41.77
CA ARG A 6 -72.29 11.17 42.84
C ARG A 6 -73.60 10.44 42.56
N ALA A 7 -73.55 9.19 42.93
CA ALA A 7 -74.44 8.33 43.72
C ALA A 7 -74.97 7.14 42.91
N ALA A 8 -75.20 5.95 43.43
CA ALA A 8 -75.13 5.34 44.75
C ALA A 8 -75.37 3.83 44.58
N TYR A 9 -74.81 3.03 45.51
CA TYR A 9 -75.24 1.75 46.07
C TYR A 9 -75.93 0.66 45.23
N GLY A 10 -75.35 -0.53 45.28
CA GLY A 10 -75.94 -1.82 45.05
C GLY A 10 -74.99 -2.95 45.30
N GLU A 11 -74.89 -3.39 46.56
CA GLU A 11 -74.25 -4.68 46.91
C GLU A 11 -74.95 -5.82 46.18
N LEU A 12 -74.20 -6.83 45.71
CA LEU A 12 -74.54 -8.24 45.96
C LEU A 12 -73.46 -9.13 45.28
N GLY A 13 -72.84 -9.98 46.08
CA GLY A 13 -72.43 -11.31 45.65
C GLY A 13 -71.00 -11.45 45.08
N GLY A 14 -70.07 -11.57 46.01
CA GLY A 14 -68.72 -12.04 45.66
C GLY A 14 -68.71 -13.43 45.07
N ILE A 15 -68.07 -13.55 43.90
CA ILE A 15 -67.30 -14.73 43.55
C ILE A 15 -65.94 -14.19 43.12
N SER A 16 -64.96 -14.24 44.03
CA SER A 16 -63.57 -14.04 43.73
C SER A 16 -63.13 -15.18 42.80
N THR A 17 -63.09 -14.92 41.52
CA THR A 17 -62.36 -15.78 40.58
C THR A 17 -60.90 -15.69 40.95
N VAL A 18 -60.38 -16.62 41.70
CA VAL A 18 -58.97 -16.89 41.86
C VAL A 18 -58.48 -17.31 40.45
N GLU A 19 -57.92 -16.39 39.76
CA GLU A 19 -57.06 -16.76 38.57
C GLU A 19 -55.99 -17.70 39.11
N VAL A 20 -56.22 -19.00 38.97
CA VAL A 20 -55.13 -19.99 39.09
C VAL A 20 -54.18 -19.77 37.96
N VAL A 21 -53.19 -18.94 38.21
CA VAL A 21 -51.98 -18.86 37.31
C VAL A 21 -51.38 -20.26 37.38
N MET A 22 -51.78 -21.13 36.45
CA MET A 22 -51.13 -22.42 36.25
C MET A 22 -49.67 -22.15 35.91
N ARG A 23 -48.76 -22.45 36.84
CA ARG A 23 -47.34 -22.44 36.56
C ARG A 23 -47.11 -23.37 35.38
N PRO A 24 -46.44 -22.91 34.31
CA PRO A 24 -46.12 -23.80 33.20
C PRO A 24 -45.30 -24.99 33.71
N PRO A 25 -45.54 -26.20 33.17
CA PRO A 25 -44.86 -27.41 33.64
C PRO A 25 -43.34 -27.21 33.61
N GLU A 26 -42.64 -27.76 34.63
CA GLU A 26 -41.18 -27.71 34.67
C GLU A 26 -40.59 -28.51 33.49
N VAL A 27 -39.68 -27.89 32.76
CA VAL A 27 -39.02 -28.46 31.59
C VAL A 27 -37.58 -28.75 31.93
N PHE A 28 -37.17 -29.99 31.71
CA PHE A 28 -35.79 -30.46 31.91
C PHE A 28 -35.21 -31.01 30.63
N VAL A 29 -33.90 -30.97 30.56
CA VAL A 29 -33.17 -31.64 29.50
C VAL A 29 -33.38 -33.16 29.61
N ARG A 30 -33.50 -33.84 28.46
CA ARG A 30 -33.57 -35.31 28.43
C ARG A 30 -32.34 -35.93 29.13
N PRO A 31 -32.43 -37.15 29.63
CA PRO A 31 -31.24 -37.84 30.19
C PRO A 31 -30.05 -37.75 29.22
N LEU A 32 -28.92 -37.28 29.74
CA LEU A 32 -27.68 -37.17 28.96
C LEU A 32 -26.80 -38.40 29.15
N SER A 33 -26.22 -38.90 28.10
CA SER A 33 -25.17 -39.92 28.25
C SER A 33 -23.90 -39.31 28.90
N HIS A 34 -23.02 -40.16 29.41
CA HIS A 34 -21.77 -39.69 29.99
C HIS A 34 -20.95 -38.88 28.99
N GLU A 35 -20.89 -39.33 27.73
CA GLU A 35 -20.16 -38.66 26.64
C GLU A 35 -20.78 -37.29 26.32
N GLU A 36 -22.12 -37.19 26.28
CA GLU A 36 -22.82 -35.94 26.06
C GLU A 36 -22.55 -34.93 27.17
N ALA A 37 -22.59 -35.38 28.43
CA ALA A 37 -22.28 -34.52 29.57
C ALA A 37 -20.81 -33.99 29.53
N VAL A 38 -19.85 -34.85 29.19
CA VAL A 38 -18.46 -34.47 29.04
C VAL A 38 -18.27 -33.48 27.89
N ARG A 39 -18.96 -33.70 26.75
CA ARG A 39 -18.95 -32.80 25.60
C ARG A 39 -19.55 -31.43 25.94
N LEU A 40 -20.67 -31.37 26.63
CA LEU A 40 -21.30 -30.12 27.12
C LEU A 40 -20.37 -29.36 28.06
N LYS A 41 -19.71 -30.07 29.02
CA LYS A 41 -18.73 -29.45 29.93
C LYS A 41 -17.56 -28.82 29.17
N ARG A 42 -17.08 -29.47 28.12
CA ARG A 42 -16.03 -28.93 27.27
C ARG A 42 -16.52 -27.70 26.50
N LEU A 43 -17.73 -27.72 25.93
CA LEU A 43 -18.33 -26.59 25.19
C LEU A 43 -18.59 -25.41 26.12
N ALA A 44 -19.13 -25.61 27.31
CA ALA A 44 -19.35 -24.55 28.30
C ALA A 44 -18.03 -23.81 28.65
N LYS A 45 -16.90 -24.52 28.71
CA LYS A 45 -15.59 -23.93 29.07
C LYS A 45 -14.83 -23.34 27.91
N ARG A 46 -14.92 -23.90 26.69
CA ARG A 46 -13.97 -23.67 25.60
C ARG A 46 -14.60 -23.33 24.24
N ALA A 47 -15.93 -23.27 24.11
CA ALA A 47 -16.54 -22.91 22.84
C ALA A 47 -16.16 -21.48 22.43
N LYS A 48 -15.89 -21.26 21.14
CA LYS A 48 -15.53 -19.95 20.59
C LYS A 48 -16.64 -18.93 20.76
N HIS A 49 -17.89 -19.33 20.57
CA HIS A 49 -19.06 -18.45 20.65
C HIS A 49 -19.64 -18.45 22.06
N GLU A 50 -19.89 -17.25 22.58
CA GLU A 50 -20.47 -17.04 23.91
C GLU A 50 -21.82 -17.72 24.03
N SER A 51 -22.72 -17.55 23.05
CA SER A 51 -24.02 -18.20 23.00
C SER A 51 -23.93 -19.75 23.09
N THR A 52 -22.90 -20.37 22.54
CA THR A 52 -22.68 -21.82 22.65
C THR A 52 -22.25 -22.19 24.07
N ARG A 53 -21.41 -21.37 24.72
CA ARG A 53 -21.01 -21.57 26.13
C ARG A 53 -22.19 -21.47 27.07
N GLU A 54 -23.01 -20.42 26.90
CA GLU A 54 -24.22 -20.17 27.68
C GLU A 54 -25.24 -21.31 27.55
N ARG A 55 -25.61 -21.69 26.31
CA ARG A 55 -26.53 -22.79 26.04
C ARG A 55 -26.03 -24.12 26.63
N ALA A 56 -24.75 -24.44 26.52
CA ALA A 56 -24.17 -25.64 27.11
C ALA A 56 -24.22 -25.60 28.65
N ALA A 57 -24.02 -24.46 29.27
CA ALA A 57 -24.10 -24.31 30.71
C ALA A 57 -25.55 -24.41 31.23
N ILE A 58 -26.54 -23.84 30.52
CA ILE A 58 -27.97 -24.00 30.80
C ILE A 58 -28.36 -25.47 30.81
N LEU A 59 -27.93 -26.25 29.80
CA LEU A 59 -28.23 -27.67 29.72
C LEU A 59 -27.56 -28.49 30.84
N LEU A 60 -26.36 -28.14 31.24
CA LEU A 60 -25.68 -28.77 32.38
C LEU A 60 -26.39 -28.45 33.70
N GLY A 61 -26.88 -27.23 33.90
CA GLY A 61 -27.69 -26.84 35.05
C GLY A 61 -28.99 -27.63 35.11
N SER A 62 -29.66 -27.76 33.95
CA SER A 62 -30.91 -28.57 33.87
C SER A 62 -30.64 -30.07 34.12
N ASN A 63 -29.53 -30.61 33.62
CA ASN A 63 -29.12 -32.00 33.91
C ASN A 63 -28.74 -32.24 35.36
N ALA A 64 -28.35 -31.20 36.09
CA ALA A 64 -28.12 -31.25 37.53
C ALA A 64 -29.41 -31.10 38.37
N GLY A 65 -30.60 -31.02 37.72
CA GLY A 65 -31.87 -30.93 38.36
C GLY A 65 -32.31 -29.49 38.76
N LEU A 66 -31.59 -28.46 38.27
CA LEU A 66 -32.00 -27.08 38.54
C LEU A 66 -33.19 -26.70 37.68
N ALA A 67 -34.20 -26.08 38.32
CA ALA A 67 -35.38 -25.53 37.65
C ALA A 67 -34.99 -24.37 36.70
N ALA A 68 -35.76 -24.17 35.62
CA ALA A 68 -35.50 -23.13 34.64
C ALA A 68 -35.40 -21.72 35.27
N ALA A 69 -36.21 -21.41 36.25
CA ALA A 69 -36.14 -20.14 37.00
C ALA A 69 -34.81 -19.96 37.74
N SER A 70 -34.29 -21.01 38.38
CA SER A 70 -33.01 -20.98 39.09
C SER A 70 -31.82 -20.82 38.13
N ILE A 71 -31.87 -21.48 36.98
CA ILE A 71 -30.85 -21.34 35.92
C ILE A 71 -30.91 -19.91 35.37
N ALA A 72 -32.07 -19.37 35.06
CA ALA A 72 -32.27 -18.01 34.57
C ALA A 72 -31.69 -16.96 35.52
N ALA A 73 -31.94 -17.10 36.80
CA ALA A 73 -31.41 -16.21 37.84
C ALA A 73 -29.85 -16.30 37.91
N SER A 74 -29.27 -17.52 37.79
CA SER A 74 -27.83 -17.71 37.85
C SER A 74 -27.10 -17.15 36.66
N TRP A 75 -27.74 -17.07 35.50
CA TRP A 75 -27.14 -16.57 34.23
C TRP A 75 -27.65 -15.20 33.82
N LEU A 76 -28.45 -14.53 34.68
CA LEU A 76 -29.04 -13.21 34.40
C LEU A 76 -29.77 -13.16 33.03
N THR A 77 -30.52 -14.21 32.73
CA THR A 77 -31.31 -14.38 31.50
C THR A 77 -32.77 -14.64 31.81
N ASP A 78 -33.61 -14.71 30.77
CA ASP A 78 -35.04 -14.97 30.93
C ASP A 78 -35.36 -16.47 31.06
N GLU A 79 -36.30 -16.82 31.89
CA GLU A 79 -36.76 -18.20 32.06
C GLU A 79 -37.31 -18.78 30.73
N SER A 80 -37.96 -17.96 29.91
CA SER A 80 -38.43 -18.33 28.58
C SER A 80 -37.28 -18.74 27.65
N HIS A 81 -36.14 -18.05 27.74
CA HIS A 81 -34.93 -18.40 27.00
C HIS A 81 -34.35 -19.75 27.44
N VAL A 82 -34.28 -19.96 28.76
CA VAL A 82 -33.81 -21.24 29.32
C VAL A 82 -34.67 -22.42 28.86
N ARG A 83 -35.99 -22.29 28.95
CA ARG A 83 -36.96 -23.29 28.47
C ARG A 83 -36.79 -23.55 26.98
N LYS A 84 -36.63 -22.52 26.17
CA LYS A 84 -36.39 -22.63 24.73
C LYS A 84 -35.13 -23.42 24.42
N VAL A 85 -34.02 -23.11 25.11
CA VAL A 85 -32.75 -23.83 24.92
C VAL A 85 -32.88 -25.31 25.23
N ILE A 86 -33.61 -25.64 26.33
CA ILE A 86 -33.87 -27.04 26.74
C ILE A 86 -34.72 -27.75 25.68
N HIS A 87 -35.81 -27.14 25.22
CA HIS A 87 -36.65 -27.72 24.17
C HIS A 87 -35.88 -27.96 22.86
N GLU A 88 -35.15 -26.93 22.38
CA GLU A 88 -34.36 -27.04 21.17
C GLU A 88 -33.34 -28.16 21.26
N PHE A 89 -32.70 -28.34 22.41
CA PHE A 89 -31.72 -29.43 22.60
C PHE A 89 -32.43 -30.80 22.69
N ASN A 90 -33.56 -30.91 23.36
CA ASN A 90 -34.30 -32.17 23.41
C ASN A 90 -34.77 -32.65 22.04
N GLU A 91 -35.06 -31.70 21.11
CA GLU A 91 -35.50 -32.01 19.75
C GLU A 91 -34.31 -32.23 18.78
N ARG A 92 -33.28 -31.37 18.80
CA ARG A 92 -32.23 -31.31 17.80
C ARG A 92 -30.84 -31.68 18.33
N GLY A 93 -30.71 -31.97 19.63
CA GLY A 93 -29.43 -32.33 20.23
C GLY A 93 -28.38 -31.22 20.08
N PHE A 94 -27.15 -31.61 19.82
CA PHE A 94 -25.99 -30.69 19.72
C PHE A 94 -26.07 -29.67 18.57
N ASP A 95 -26.86 -29.91 17.56
CA ASP A 95 -27.02 -28.95 16.46
C ASP A 95 -27.73 -27.67 16.93
N SER A 96 -28.58 -27.74 17.99
CA SER A 96 -29.23 -26.59 18.61
C SER A 96 -28.22 -25.62 19.27
N LEU A 97 -27.01 -26.09 19.62
CA LEU A 97 -25.98 -25.26 20.26
C LEU A 97 -25.25 -24.34 19.30
N ARG A 98 -25.35 -24.59 17.99
CA ARG A 98 -24.75 -23.72 17.01
C ARG A 98 -25.54 -22.41 16.92
N PRO A 99 -24.88 -21.24 16.88
CA PRO A 99 -25.59 -19.99 16.66
C PRO A 99 -26.30 -20.04 15.31
N ASP A 100 -27.61 -19.82 15.31
CA ASP A 100 -28.40 -19.68 14.09
C ASP A 100 -28.13 -18.27 13.52
N TYR A 101 -27.04 -18.10 12.79
CA TYR A 101 -26.75 -16.86 12.08
C TYR A 101 -27.71 -16.73 10.89
N ARG A 102 -28.92 -16.38 11.14
CA ARG A 102 -29.85 -15.90 10.12
C ARG A 102 -29.36 -14.53 9.68
N GLY A 103 -28.42 -14.50 8.74
CA GLY A 103 -27.80 -13.33 8.16
C GLY A 103 -28.32 -11.96 8.59
N GLY A 104 -27.41 -10.96 8.74
CA GLY A 104 -27.80 -9.60 9.09
C GLY A 104 -28.71 -8.94 8.04
N ARG A 105 -28.92 -7.62 8.13
CA ARG A 105 -29.69 -6.85 7.15
C ARG A 105 -29.32 -7.25 5.70
N PRO A 106 -30.28 -7.57 4.83
CA PRO A 106 -30.02 -7.93 3.45
C PRO A 106 -29.11 -6.91 2.76
N ARG A 107 -28.18 -7.41 1.97
CA ARG A 107 -27.26 -6.53 1.23
C ARG A 107 -28.06 -5.66 0.27
N ARG A 108 -27.87 -4.33 0.33
CA ARG A 108 -28.55 -3.38 -0.56
C ARG A 108 -28.11 -3.51 -2.02
N VAL A 109 -26.93 -4.04 -2.26
CA VAL A 109 -26.33 -4.24 -3.58
C VAL A 109 -26.34 -5.74 -3.88
N THR A 110 -27.00 -6.14 -4.96
CA THR A 110 -27.10 -7.54 -5.39
C THR A 110 -25.76 -8.06 -5.93
N THR A 111 -25.64 -9.37 -6.10
CA THR A 111 -24.43 -9.97 -6.67
C THR A 111 -24.20 -9.49 -8.11
N ASP A 112 -25.26 -9.40 -8.92
CA ASP A 112 -25.17 -8.95 -10.31
C ASP A 112 -24.75 -7.47 -10.40
N GLN A 113 -25.34 -6.62 -9.53
CA GLN A 113 -24.90 -5.22 -9.44
C GLN A 113 -23.43 -5.11 -9.04
N ARG A 114 -22.94 -5.97 -8.14
CA ARG A 114 -21.50 -5.99 -7.78
C ARG A 114 -20.62 -6.36 -8.98
N GLN A 115 -21.01 -7.33 -9.78
CA GLN A 115 -20.27 -7.70 -11.00
C GLN A 115 -20.25 -6.55 -12.00
N GLN A 116 -21.38 -5.87 -12.20
CA GLN A 116 -21.46 -4.70 -13.07
C GLN A 116 -20.58 -3.56 -12.56
N ILE A 117 -20.59 -3.26 -11.25
CA ILE A 117 -19.70 -2.27 -10.64
C ILE A 117 -18.23 -2.59 -10.93
N ILE A 118 -17.83 -3.85 -10.75
CA ILE A 118 -16.44 -4.31 -10.98
C ILE A 118 -16.07 -4.15 -12.44
N SER A 119 -16.95 -4.56 -13.36
CA SER A 119 -16.74 -4.43 -14.80
C SER A 119 -16.57 -2.98 -15.22
N VAL A 120 -17.49 -2.10 -14.82
CA VAL A 120 -17.42 -0.68 -15.16
C VAL A 120 -16.20 0.01 -14.51
N ALA A 121 -15.87 -0.34 -13.28
CA ALA A 121 -14.69 0.22 -12.60
C ALA A 121 -13.36 -0.19 -13.25
N GLY A 122 -13.30 -1.41 -13.83
CA GLY A 122 -12.13 -1.93 -14.54
C GLY A 122 -12.00 -1.41 -15.98
N ALA A 123 -13.09 -0.94 -16.56
CA ALA A 123 -13.09 -0.36 -17.91
C ALA A 123 -12.63 1.10 -17.90
N ARG A 124 -12.10 1.57 -19.02
CA ARG A 124 -11.78 2.99 -19.18
C ARG A 124 -13.07 3.81 -19.30
N PRO A 125 -13.13 5.02 -18.70
CA PRO A 125 -14.31 5.90 -18.83
C PRO A 125 -14.64 6.25 -20.27
N ASP A 126 -13.65 6.49 -21.13
CA ASP A 126 -13.84 6.79 -22.56
C ASP A 126 -14.51 5.65 -23.32
N ASP A 127 -14.20 4.40 -23.00
CA ASP A 127 -14.89 3.22 -23.56
C ASP A 127 -16.37 3.14 -23.13
N GLN A 128 -16.73 3.85 -22.05
CA GLN A 128 -18.08 3.96 -21.54
C GLN A 128 -18.81 5.26 -21.98
N GLY A 129 -18.21 6.02 -22.91
CA GLY A 129 -18.77 7.29 -23.43
C GLY A 129 -18.54 8.48 -22.50
N VAL A 130 -17.67 8.37 -21.49
CA VAL A 130 -17.34 9.46 -20.58
C VAL A 130 -15.94 9.99 -20.93
N PRO A 131 -15.76 11.27 -21.27
CA PRO A 131 -14.48 11.83 -21.75
C PRO A 131 -13.48 12.02 -20.61
N LEU A 132 -13.10 10.94 -19.96
CA LEU A 132 -12.13 10.88 -18.87
C LEU A 132 -11.16 9.71 -19.08
N THR A 133 -9.93 9.88 -18.64
CA THR A 133 -8.90 8.80 -18.73
C THR A 133 -8.95 7.81 -17.55
N ARG A 134 -9.65 8.16 -16.47
CA ARG A 134 -9.75 7.33 -15.27
C ARG A 134 -10.99 7.67 -14.46
N TRP A 135 -11.51 6.71 -13.73
CA TRP A 135 -12.55 6.92 -12.74
C TRP A 135 -12.01 7.56 -11.46
N SER A 136 -12.78 8.49 -10.88
CA SER A 136 -12.76 8.76 -9.46
C SER A 136 -14.00 8.15 -8.82
N LEU A 137 -13.97 7.85 -7.53
CA LEU A 137 -15.15 7.27 -6.86
C LEU A 137 -16.44 8.10 -7.04
N PRO A 138 -16.43 9.46 -6.93
CA PRO A 138 -17.62 10.25 -7.19
C PRO A 138 -18.10 10.14 -8.65
N ARG A 139 -17.20 10.16 -9.65
CA ARG A 139 -17.55 10.05 -11.05
C ARG A 139 -18.13 8.67 -11.40
N LEU A 140 -17.50 7.62 -10.87
CA LEU A 140 -17.99 6.26 -11.06
C LEU A 140 -19.36 6.06 -10.40
N ALA A 141 -19.58 6.59 -9.18
CA ALA A 141 -20.87 6.50 -8.51
C ALA A 141 -21.98 7.25 -9.30
N ALA A 142 -21.69 8.44 -9.84
CA ALA A 142 -22.62 9.16 -10.69
C ALA A 142 -22.96 8.38 -11.96
N HIS A 143 -21.96 7.87 -12.66
CA HIS A 143 -22.14 7.09 -13.89
C HIS A 143 -22.96 5.81 -13.68
N LEU A 144 -22.74 5.09 -12.56
CA LEU A 144 -23.52 3.90 -12.19
C LEU A 144 -24.97 4.26 -11.89
N ALA A 145 -25.23 5.42 -11.31
CA ALA A 145 -26.57 5.92 -11.03
C ALA A 145 -27.28 6.37 -12.32
N GLU A 146 -26.60 7.09 -13.21
CA GLU A 146 -27.12 7.53 -14.52
C GLU A 146 -27.50 6.33 -15.42
N ARG A 147 -26.76 5.24 -15.31
CA ARG A 147 -27.07 3.98 -16.03
C ARG A 147 -28.06 3.09 -15.29
N GLU A 148 -28.67 3.53 -14.21
CA GLU A 148 -29.63 2.80 -13.39
C GLU A 148 -29.11 1.45 -12.86
N ILE A 149 -27.77 1.26 -12.81
CA ILE A 149 -27.14 0.06 -12.29
C ILE A 149 -27.31 0.01 -10.78
N VAL A 150 -26.86 1.06 -10.09
CA VAL A 150 -26.96 1.19 -8.64
C VAL A 150 -26.74 2.63 -8.20
N SER A 151 -27.47 3.05 -7.16
CA SER A 151 -27.24 4.33 -6.47
C SER A 151 -26.59 4.08 -5.11
N VAL A 152 -25.31 4.40 -5.01
CA VAL A 152 -24.49 4.22 -3.80
C VAL A 152 -23.60 5.43 -3.57
N SER A 153 -23.28 5.70 -2.30
CA SER A 153 -22.32 6.76 -1.98
C SER A 153 -20.89 6.38 -2.45
N PRO A 154 -20.05 7.36 -2.80
CA PRO A 154 -18.64 7.10 -3.16
C PRO A 154 -17.87 6.30 -2.10
N ALA A 155 -18.14 6.55 -0.81
CA ALA A 155 -17.50 5.83 0.29
C ALA A 155 -17.95 4.35 0.34
N HIS A 156 -19.25 4.07 0.09
CA HIS A 156 -19.72 2.70 0.02
C HIS A 156 -19.18 1.98 -1.23
N LEU A 157 -19.14 2.67 -2.37
CA LEU A 157 -18.54 2.17 -3.60
C LEU A 157 -17.07 1.77 -3.38
N GLY A 158 -16.29 2.61 -2.71
CA GLY A 158 -14.89 2.29 -2.36
C GLY A 158 -14.75 1.02 -1.53
N ARG A 159 -15.66 0.77 -0.59
CA ARG A 159 -15.68 -0.49 0.19
C ARG A 159 -16.02 -1.70 -0.67
N LEU A 160 -17.02 -1.58 -1.55
CA LEU A 160 -17.39 -2.65 -2.47
C LEU A 160 -16.25 -3.05 -3.40
N LEU A 161 -15.52 -2.06 -3.93
CA LEU A 161 -14.34 -2.30 -4.76
C LEU A 161 -13.19 -2.96 -3.96
N ALA A 162 -12.95 -2.52 -2.73
CA ALA A 162 -11.94 -3.12 -1.87
C ALA A 162 -12.29 -4.58 -1.50
N GLU A 163 -13.57 -4.88 -1.21
CA GLU A 163 -14.06 -6.26 -1.01
C GLU A 163 -13.83 -7.15 -2.24
N ALA A 164 -13.82 -6.55 -3.43
CA ALA A 164 -13.53 -7.22 -4.70
C ALA A 164 -12.02 -7.24 -5.07
N ASN A 165 -11.13 -6.89 -4.13
CA ASN A 165 -9.68 -6.74 -4.35
C ASN A 165 -9.30 -5.69 -5.41
N LEU A 166 -10.16 -4.72 -5.68
CA LEU A 166 -9.87 -3.59 -6.54
C LEU A 166 -9.44 -2.40 -5.68
N SER A 167 -8.25 -1.87 -5.95
CA SER A 167 -7.74 -0.67 -5.28
C SER A 167 -7.28 0.35 -6.31
N PHE A 168 -7.27 1.62 -5.93
CA PHE A 168 -6.81 2.69 -6.80
C PHE A 168 -5.30 2.64 -6.91
N GLN A 169 -4.79 2.14 -8.05
CA GLN A 169 -3.36 1.96 -8.30
C GLN A 169 -2.81 3.07 -9.18
N ARG A 170 -1.54 3.42 -8.94
CA ARG A 170 -0.79 4.25 -9.87
C ARG A 170 -0.41 3.40 -11.08
N THR A 171 -0.81 3.85 -12.27
CA THR A 171 -0.40 3.23 -13.53
C THR A 171 1.12 3.18 -13.62
N ARG A 172 1.66 2.03 -13.96
CA ARG A 172 3.08 1.85 -14.24
C ARG A 172 3.28 1.86 -15.74
N THR A 173 4.21 2.66 -16.20
CA THR A 173 4.69 2.60 -17.58
C THR A 173 5.92 1.71 -17.63
N TRP A 174 6.05 0.93 -18.67
CA TRP A 174 7.25 0.18 -19.00
C TRP A 174 7.83 0.72 -20.31
N LYS A 175 9.14 0.67 -20.44
CA LYS A 175 9.84 1.15 -21.63
C LYS A 175 10.29 -0.07 -22.42
N ALA A 176 9.86 -0.16 -23.66
CA ALA A 176 10.49 -1.06 -24.63
C ALA A 176 11.59 -0.27 -25.35
N SER A 177 12.77 -0.85 -25.47
CA SER A 177 13.84 -0.24 -26.25
C SER A 177 13.62 -0.57 -27.73
N PRO A 178 13.66 0.41 -28.64
CA PRO A 178 13.65 0.18 -30.08
C PRO A 178 15.05 -0.10 -30.63
N ASP A 179 16.06 -0.26 -29.77
CA ASP A 179 17.46 -0.45 -30.18
C ASP A 179 17.62 -1.83 -30.82
N PRO A 180 18.03 -1.93 -32.11
CA PRO A 180 18.21 -3.21 -32.77
C PRO A 180 19.34 -4.08 -32.16
N ASP A 181 20.28 -3.43 -31.46
CA ASP A 181 21.39 -4.09 -30.77
C ASP A 181 21.16 -4.23 -29.28
N TYR A 182 19.88 -4.19 -28.84
CA TYR A 182 19.53 -4.17 -27.42
C TYR A 182 20.22 -5.27 -26.63
N GLU A 183 20.09 -6.51 -27.08
CA GLU A 183 20.61 -7.68 -26.36
C GLU A 183 22.15 -7.62 -26.21
N ALA A 184 22.87 -7.27 -27.27
CA ALA A 184 24.32 -7.18 -27.25
C ALA A 184 24.83 -6.06 -26.32
N LYS A 185 24.19 -4.87 -26.39
CA LYS A 185 24.52 -3.73 -25.53
C LYS A 185 24.16 -3.99 -24.07
N ALA A 186 22.97 -4.57 -23.82
CA ALA A 186 22.55 -4.93 -22.49
C ALA A 186 23.47 -5.98 -21.87
N ALA A 187 23.79 -7.05 -22.59
CA ALA A 187 24.73 -8.08 -22.15
C ALA A 187 26.12 -7.49 -21.82
N ARG A 188 26.64 -6.55 -22.65
CA ARG A 188 27.90 -5.87 -22.37
C ARG A 188 27.85 -5.04 -21.09
N VAL A 189 26.80 -4.24 -20.88
CA VAL A 189 26.63 -3.44 -19.67
C VAL A 189 26.53 -4.35 -18.45
N LEU A 190 25.71 -5.40 -18.52
CA LEU A 190 25.52 -6.35 -17.41
C LEU A 190 26.81 -7.09 -17.07
N ALA A 191 27.54 -7.58 -18.04
CA ALA A 191 28.81 -8.25 -17.81
C ALA A 191 29.82 -7.34 -17.07
N LEU A 192 29.88 -6.06 -17.45
CA LEU A 192 30.79 -5.09 -16.80
C LEU A 192 30.33 -4.70 -15.41
N THR A 193 29.00 -4.66 -15.16
CA THR A 193 28.45 -4.23 -13.87
C THR A 193 28.32 -5.35 -12.87
N HIS A 194 28.19 -6.60 -13.33
CA HIS A 194 28.08 -7.78 -12.48
C HIS A 194 29.44 -8.23 -11.96
N ASP A 195 30.40 -8.39 -12.85
CA ASP A 195 31.73 -8.89 -12.51
C ASP A 195 32.80 -7.84 -12.78
N PRO A 196 33.81 -7.71 -11.90
CA PRO A 196 34.97 -6.88 -12.17
C PRO A 196 35.69 -7.33 -13.47
N PRO A 197 36.09 -6.40 -14.35
CA PRO A 197 36.82 -6.75 -15.57
C PRO A 197 38.12 -7.51 -15.29
N ALA A 198 38.42 -8.53 -16.10
CA ALA A 198 39.57 -9.38 -15.91
C ALA A 198 40.90 -8.59 -15.95
N ASP A 199 40.97 -7.46 -16.65
CA ASP A 199 42.13 -6.55 -16.71
C ASP A 199 42.19 -5.57 -15.51
N SER A 200 41.38 -5.77 -14.48
CA SER A 200 41.25 -4.89 -13.31
C SER A 200 40.91 -3.43 -13.67
N GLY A 201 40.28 -3.22 -14.82
CA GLY A 201 39.75 -1.93 -15.25
C GLY A 201 38.72 -1.34 -14.24
N ALA A 202 38.52 -0.05 -14.27
CA ALA A 202 37.48 0.60 -13.51
C ALA A 202 36.19 0.68 -14.36
N VAL A 203 35.03 0.34 -13.80
CA VAL A 203 33.74 0.46 -14.47
C VAL A 203 33.03 1.69 -13.94
N ILE A 204 32.89 2.70 -14.79
CA ILE A 204 32.30 3.98 -14.45
C ILE A 204 30.96 4.12 -15.16
N ALA A 205 29.88 4.15 -14.38
CA ALA A 205 28.54 4.46 -14.87
C ALA A 205 28.30 5.97 -14.77
N PHE A 206 28.09 6.62 -15.90
CA PHE A 206 27.95 8.07 -16.02
C PHE A 206 26.57 8.45 -16.56
N ASP A 207 26.00 9.52 -15.98
CA ASP A 207 24.79 10.17 -16.48
C ASP A 207 24.62 11.57 -15.86
N GLN A 208 23.54 12.30 -16.27
CA GLN A 208 23.23 13.64 -15.79
C GLN A 208 21.77 13.76 -15.36
N MET A 209 21.56 14.11 -14.10
CA MET A 209 20.24 14.45 -13.55
C MET A 209 19.93 15.93 -13.76
N GLY A 210 18.74 16.25 -14.19
CA GLY A 210 18.27 17.65 -14.24
C GLY A 210 17.35 17.95 -15.43
N PRO A 211 16.97 19.23 -15.58
CA PRO A 211 17.45 20.40 -14.84
C PRO A 211 16.93 20.46 -13.40
N VAL A 212 17.81 20.79 -12.45
CA VAL A 212 17.46 21.12 -11.07
C VAL A 212 17.45 22.64 -10.89
N SER A 213 16.62 23.15 -10.00
CA SER A 213 16.51 24.58 -9.69
C SER A 213 16.65 24.81 -8.18
N LEU A 214 17.00 26.04 -7.78
CA LEU A 214 16.98 26.45 -6.36
C LEU A 214 15.56 26.65 -5.80
N ARG A 215 14.55 26.64 -6.69
CA ARG A 215 13.17 26.73 -6.23
C ARG A 215 12.84 25.50 -5.37
N PRO A 216 12.30 25.72 -4.15
CA PRO A 216 11.87 24.63 -3.30
C PRO A 216 10.91 23.67 -4.02
N THR A 217 11.26 22.40 -3.97
CA THR A 217 10.45 21.32 -4.55
C THR A 217 9.82 20.54 -3.41
N ALA A 218 8.50 20.32 -3.49
CA ALA A 218 7.80 19.55 -2.47
C ALA A 218 8.26 18.10 -2.47
N GLY A 219 8.59 17.60 -1.29
CA GLY A 219 8.89 16.21 -1.01
C GLY A 219 8.01 15.69 0.14
N ALA A 220 8.31 14.49 0.62
CA ALA A 220 7.68 13.91 1.79
C ALA A 220 8.54 14.16 3.05
N GLY A 221 7.89 14.32 4.20
CA GLY A 221 8.54 14.50 5.49
C GLY A 221 7.59 14.22 6.64
N TRP A 222 8.12 14.05 7.84
CA TRP A 222 7.32 13.88 9.05
C TRP A 222 6.73 15.22 9.47
N ALA A 223 5.40 15.27 9.63
CA ALA A 223 4.68 16.44 10.11
C ALA A 223 3.45 16.00 10.90
N PRO A 224 2.87 16.83 11.77
CA PRO A 224 1.60 16.57 12.42
C PRO A 224 0.52 16.27 11.38
N ARG A 225 -0.36 15.30 11.68
CA ARG A 225 -1.42 14.88 10.78
C ARG A 225 -2.29 16.06 10.34
N GLY A 226 -2.44 16.25 9.04
CA GLY A 226 -3.21 17.36 8.46
C GLY A 226 -2.50 18.73 8.48
N ARG A 227 -1.24 18.80 8.94
CA ARG A 227 -0.43 20.04 9.00
C ARG A 227 0.92 19.84 8.33
N PRO A 228 0.99 19.58 7.02
CA PRO A 228 2.26 19.44 6.32
C PRO A 228 3.05 20.74 6.37
N GLU A 229 4.38 20.62 6.37
CA GLU A 229 5.27 21.77 6.19
C GLU A 229 4.96 22.45 4.84
N ARG A 230 4.94 23.78 4.83
CA ARG A 230 4.73 24.58 3.62
C ARG A 230 5.96 25.42 3.36
N ARG A 231 6.52 25.27 2.17
CA ARG A 231 7.64 26.09 1.68
C ARG A 231 7.18 27.03 0.60
N ARG A 232 7.69 28.25 0.63
CA ARG A 232 7.40 29.24 -0.41
C ARG A 232 8.16 28.87 -1.67
N ALA A 233 7.46 28.60 -2.75
CA ALA A 233 8.04 28.27 -4.06
C ALA A 233 7.73 29.38 -5.06
N ASP A 234 8.59 30.40 -5.13
CA ASP A 234 8.43 31.49 -6.09
C ASP A 234 8.62 31.01 -7.53
N TYR A 235 7.85 31.58 -8.46
CA TYR A 235 7.97 31.27 -9.90
C TYR A 235 9.25 31.86 -10.52
N ASN A 236 10.03 32.59 -9.73
CA ASN A 236 11.22 33.27 -10.20
C ASN A 236 12.37 32.28 -10.44
N ARG A 237 12.85 32.23 -11.69
CA ARG A 237 14.00 31.41 -12.10
C ARG A 237 15.29 32.23 -12.25
N ARG A 238 15.43 33.35 -11.57
CA ARG A 238 16.62 34.26 -11.71
C ARG A 238 17.94 33.54 -11.48
N ALA A 239 17.96 32.54 -10.60
CA ALA A 239 19.16 31.73 -10.35
C ALA A 239 19.45 30.68 -11.44
N GLY A 240 18.59 30.58 -12.45
CA GLY A 240 18.73 29.59 -13.52
C GLY A 240 18.56 28.15 -13.06
N THR A 241 19.08 27.23 -13.85
CA THR A 241 19.06 25.78 -13.55
C THR A 241 20.48 25.20 -13.62
N ARG A 242 20.66 24.03 -13.00
CA ARG A 242 21.92 23.25 -13.04
C ARG A 242 21.61 21.79 -13.34
N TYR A 243 22.65 21.07 -13.69
CA TYR A 243 22.62 19.62 -13.90
C TYR A 243 23.60 18.95 -12.94
N VAL A 244 23.20 17.88 -12.32
CA VAL A 244 24.06 17.05 -11.47
C VAL A 244 24.67 15.98 -12.36
N PHE A 245 25.96 16.06 -12.63
CA PHE A 245 26.72 15.03 -13.28
C PHE A 245 27.11 13.97 -12.25
N GLY A 246 26.84 12.71 -12.52
CA GLY A 246 27.15 11.60 -11.67
C GLY A 246 28.06 10.59 -12.39
N ALA A 247 29.10 10.14 -11.70
CA ALA A 247 29.96 9.05 -12.12
C ALA A 247 30.11 8.07 -10.96
N LEU A 248 29.50 6.90 -11.10
CA LEU A 248 29.58 5.81 -10.13
C LEU A 248 30.70 4.85 -10.57
N ASP A 249 31.72 4.67 -9.75
CA ASP A 249 32.58 3.49 -9.85
C ASP A 249 31.79 2.31 -9.28
N VAL A 250 31.39 1.40 -10.17
CA VAL A 250 30.43 0.34 -9.85
C VAL A 250 30.99 -0.64 -8.81
N HIS A 251 32.24 -1.06 -8.98
CA HIS A 251 32.85 -2.08 -8.12
C HIS A 251 33.45 -1.52 -6.83
N GLU A 252 33.96 -0.27 -6.86
CA GLU A 252 34.39 0.43 -5.65
C GLU A 252 33.21 1.08 -4.92
N ASP A 253 32.01 1.06 -5.52
CA ASP A 253 30.81 1.69 -4.98
C ASP A 253 31.02 3.15 -4.58
N ARG A 254 31.71 3.89 -5.40
CA ARG A 254 32.07 5.28 -5.12
C ARG A 254 31.43 6.22 -6.12
N LEU A 255 30.47 7.01 -5.66
CA LEU A 255 29.81 8.04 -6.46
C LEU A 255 30.59 9.35 -6.41
N ARG A 256 30.85 9.95 -7.56
CA ARG A 256 31.41 11.30 -7.69
C ARG A 256 30.41 12.16 -8.45
N THR A 257 30.21 13.39 -8.01
CA THR A 257 29.25 14.30 -8.63
C THR A 257 29.85 15.68 -8.89
N ARG A 258 29.25 16.39 -9.84
CA ARG A 258 29.51 17.81 -10.08
C ARG A 258 28.22 18.52 -10.50
N LEU A 259 28.03 19.69 -9.98
CA LEU A 259 26.93 20.58 -10.37
C LEU A 259 27.43 21.45 -11.54
N ARG A 260 26.72 21.43 -12.68
CA ARG A 260 27.09 22.14 -13.89
C ARG A 260 25.94 22.99 -14.44
N PRO A 261 26.20 24.19 -15.01
CA PRO A 261 25.14 25.04 -15.57
C PRO A 261 24.54 24.46 -16.86
N ARG A 262 25.25 23.61 -17.53
CA ARG A 262 24.87 23.04 -18.84
C ARG A 262 25.30 21.58 -18.93
N ARG A 263 24.73 20.84 -19.87
CA ARG A 263 25.09 19.45 -20.19
C ARG A 263 25.55 19.33 -21.66
N ARG A 264 26.52 20.14 -22.04
CA ARG A 264 27.12 20.10 -23.38
C ARG A 264 28.26 19.08 -23.45
N GLY A 265 28.66 18.69 -24.66
CA GLY A 265 29.79 17.79 -24.85
C GLY A 265 31.06 18.26 -24.14
N ALA A 266 31.37 19.56 -24.21
CA ALA A 266 32.48 20.15 -23.49
C ALA A 266 32.39 19.98 -21.95
N ASP A 267 31.20 20.09 -21.36
CA ASP A 267 31.00 19.89 -19.94
C ASP A 267 31.17 18.39 -19.56
N ASN A 268 30.68 17.48 -20.42
CA ASN A 268 30.84 16.04 -20.27
C ASN A 268 32.32 15.66 -20.37
N LEU A 269 33.04 16.17 -21.37
CA LEU A 269 34.48 15.93 -21.53
C LEU A 269 35.28 16.45 -20.33
N ALA A 270 34.96 17.63 -19.83
CA ALA A 270 35.64 18.19 -18.65
C ALA A 270 35.40 17.32 -17.40
N PHE A 271 34.21 16.76 -17.24
CA PHE A 271 33.90 15.84 -16.14
C PHE A 271 34.62 14.48 -16.34
N MET A 272 34.61 13.94 -17.55
CA MET A 272 35.34 12.72 -17.89
C MET A 272 36.85 12.85 -17.60
N ARG A 273 37.46 13.99 -17.96
CA ARG A 273 38.87 14.31 -17.65
C ARG A 273 39.10 14.31 -16.13
N GLN A 274 38.22 14.91 -15.37
CA GLN A 274 38.29 14.93 -13.91
C GLN A 274 38.23 13.52 -13.31
N ILE A 275 37.32 12.67 -13.79
CA ILE A 275 37.22 11.29 -13.36
C ILE A 275 38.46 10.49 -13.78
N ARG A 276 38.89 10.62 -15.04
CA ARG A 276 40.10 9.95 -15.55
C ARG A 276 41.32 10.25 -14.67
N ALA A 277 41.50 11.50 -14.28
CA ALA A 277 42.65 11.95 -13.46
C ALA A 277 42.67 11.33 -12.06
N SER A 278 41.54 10.78 -11.56
CA SER A 278 41.49 10.10 -10.26
C SER A 278 41.89 8.61 -10.30
N TYR A 279 42.28 8.11 -11.47
CA TYR A 279 42.81 6.75 -11.67
C TYR A 279 44.22 6.76 -12.26
N PRO A 280 45.04 5.75 -11.97
CA PRO A 280 46.36 5.60 -12.59
C PRO A 280 46.26 5.56 -14.14
N ALA A 281 47.17 6.21 -14.84
CA ALA A 281 47.12 6.30 -16.30
C ALA A 281 47.15 4.92 -17.02
N ARG A 282 47.75 3.92 -16.39
CA ARG A 282 47.80 2.54 -16.89
C ARG A 282 46.45 1.79 -16.78
N ARG A 283 45.56 2.16 -15.80
CA ARG A 283 44.31 1.47 -15.57
C ARG A 283 43.30 1.83 -16.66
N ARG A 284 42.71 0.84 -17.32
CA ARG A 284 41.62 1.02 -18.27
C ARG A 284 40.36 1.48 -17.54
N ILE A 285 39.53 2.28 -18.20
CA ILE A 285 38.21 2.69 -17.73
C ILE A 285 37.19 2.23 -18.75
N TYR A 286 36.19 1.49 -18.31
CA TYR A 286 34.94 1.20 -19.03
C TYR A 286 33.91 2.25 -18.64
N TRP A 287 33.59 3.14 -19.59
CA TRP A 287 32.74 4.30 -19.37
C TRP A 287 31.35 4.04 -19.93
N ILE A 288 30.39 3.64 -19.06
CA ILE A 288 28.99 3.37 -19.42
C ILE A 288 28.27 4.71 -19.49
N GLN A 289 27.59 4.99 -20.61
CA GLN A 289 26.79 6.21 -20.83
C GLN A 289 25.65 5.95 -21.79
N ASP A 290 24.62 6.83 -21.75
CA ASP A 290 23.49 6.78 -22.68
C ASP A 290 23.85 7.32 -24.08
N ASN A 291 22.90 7.20 -25.02
CA ASN A 291 23.09 7.62 -26.42
C ASN A 291 22.76 9.11 -26.64
N LEU A 292 22.76 9.95 -25.62
CA LEU A 292 22.62 11.39 -25.80
C LEU A 292 23.77 11.92 -26.65
N SER A 293 23.48 12.68 -27.73
CA SER A 293 24.47 13.19 -28.66
C SER A 293 25.62 13.96 -27.99
N ALA A 294 25.33 14.68 -26.90
CA ALA A 294 26.34 15.39 -26.11
C ALA A 294 27.35 14.44 -25.42
N ASN A 295 27.09 13.14 -25.33
CA ASN A 295 27.99 12.14 -24.76
C ASN A 295 28.91 11.50 -25.81
N TRP A 296 28.64 11.75 -27.09
CA TRP A 296 29.32 11.08 -28.23
C TRP A 296 29.97 12.06 -29.18
N THR A 297 30.38 13.25 -28.72
CA THR A 297 31.07 14.20 -29.57
C THR A 297 32.46 13.68 -30.03
N PRO A 298 32.99 14.14 -31.16
CA PRO A 298 34.32 13.74 -31.63
C PRO A 298 35.39 13.91 -30.55
N GLU A 299 35.38 15.02 -29.83
CA GLU A 299 36.38 15.33 -28.79
C GLU A 299 36.32 14.35 -27.62
N ILE A 300 35.15 13.83 -27.29
CA ILE A 300 34.97 12.80 -26.24
C ILE A 300 35.56 11.48 -26.74
N ARG A 301 35.29 11.09 -27.98
CA ARG A 301 35.81 9.86 -28.59
C ARG A 301 37.32 9.88 -28.69
N ASP A 302 37.88 10.98 -29.18
CA ASP A 302 39.33 11.17 -29.33
C ASP A 302 40.02 11.13 -27.96
N TYR A 303 39.47 11.82 -26.98
CA TYR A 303 40.01 11.79 -25.63
C TYR A 303 39.92 10.39 -25.01
N ALA A 304 38.82 9.69 -25.20
CA ALA A 304 38.63 8.34 -24.68
C ALA A 304 39.67 7.37 -25.28
N ALA A 305 39.87 7.41 -26.61
CA ALA A 305 40.84 6.60 -27.31
C ALA A 305 42.27 6.86 -26.80
N ALA A 306 42.66 8.13 -26.64
CA ALA A 306 43.99 8.54 -26.18
C ALA A 306 44.24 8.21 -24.69
N ASN A 307 43.22 7.97 -23.88
CA ASN A 307 43.33 7.84 -22.42
C ASN A 307 42.90 6.47 -21.87
N LYS A 308 42.89 5.42 -22.68
CA LYS A 308 42.47 4.05 -22.29
C LYS A 308 41.06 3.99 -21.70
N ILE A 309 40.13 4.76 -22.27
CA ILE A 309 38.75 4.73 -21.92
C ILE A 309 37.96 4.03 -23.03
N GLU A 310 37.27 2.96 -22.69
CA GLU A 310 36.31 2.29 -23.57
C GLU A 310 34.92 2.88 -23.32
N LEU A 311 34.33 3.48 -24.35
CA LEU A 311 32.98 4.02 -24.28
C LEU A 311 31.96 2.88 -24.48
N VAL A 312 31.10 2.66 -23.52
CA VAL A 312 30.10 1.60 -23.51
C VAL A 312 28.70 2.25 -23.55
N ALA A 313 27.99 2.04 -24.67
CA ALA A 313 26.63 2.55 -24.83
C ALA A 313 25.63 1.70 -24.10
N THR A 314 24.69 2.32 -23.35
CA THR A 314 23.44 1.64 -22.98
C THR A 314 22.52 1.54 -24.21
N PRO A 315 21.61 0.55 -24.29
CA PRO A 315 20.63 0.54 -25.37
C PRO A 315 19.76 1.80 -25.35
N THR A 316 19.30 2.23 -26.51
CA THR A 316 18.43 3.40 -26.64
C THR A 316 17.16 3.25 -25.79
N TYR A 317 16.77 4.29 -25.04
CA TYR A 317 15.68 4.30 -24.08
C TYR A 317 15.78 3.29 -22.91
N ALA A 318 16.94 2.71 -22.69
CA ALA A 318 17.20 1.76 -21.60
C ALA A 318 18.10 2.36 -20.50
N SER A 319 17.85 3.60 -20.09
CA SER A 319 18.60 4.28 -19.01
C SER A 319 18.54 3.50 -17.69
N TYR A 320 17.50 2.67 -17.50
CA TYR A 320 17.37 1.78 -16.33
C TYR A 320 18.49 0.74 -16.20
N LEU A 321 19.22 0.46 -17.28
CA LEU A 321 20.43 -0.38 -17.25
C LEU A 321 21.68 0.37 -16.73
N ASN A 322 21.59 1.69 -16.59
CA ASN A 322 22.70 2.48 -16.07
C ASN A 322 22.66 2.53 -14.54
N PRO A 323 23.62 1.91 -13.82
CA PRO A 323 23.58 1.82 -12.36
C PRO A 323 23.56 3.17 -11.64
N VAL A 324 24.04 4.26 -12.25
CA VAL A 324 24.05 5.58 -11.63
C VAL A 324 22.65 6.19 -11.45
N GLU A 325 21.68 5.76 -12.24
CA GLU A 325 20.30 6.32 -12.22
C GLU A 325 19.61 6.18 -10.84
N CYS A 326 19.81 5.07 -10.14
CA CYS A 326 19.21 4.89 -8.82
C CYS A 326 19.68 5.93 -7.81
N HIS A 327 20.91 6.44 -7.96
CA HIS A 327 21.49 7.47 -7.08
C HIS A 327 20.91 8.85 -7.33
N PHE A 328 20.47 9.14 -8.55
CA PHE A 328 19.77 10.41 -8.83
C PHE A 328 18.41 10.49 -8.14
N SER A 329 17.73 9.37 -7.98
CA SER A 329 16.51 9.32 -7.19
C SER A 329 16.77 9.70 -5.72
N ALA A 330 17.87 9.20 -5.14
CA ALA A 330 18.26 9.54 -3.77
C ALA A 330 18.70 11.02 -3.66
N ILE A 331 19.47 11.54 -4.61
CA ILE A 331 19.84 12.97 -4.65
C ILE A 331 18.58 13.84 -4.77
N GLY A 332 17.63 13.46 -5.64
CA GLY A 332 16.36 14.15 -5.77
C GLY A 332 15.60 14.20 -4.44
N GLN A 333 15.49 13.09 -3.76
CA GLN A 333 14.74 12.96 -2.51
C GLN A 333 15.42 13.66 -1.32
N PHE A 334 16.73 13.53 -1.16
CA PHE A 334 17.44 13.95 0.06
C PHE A 334 18.23 15.25 -0.08
N VAL A 335 18.45 15.75 -1.31
CA VAL A 335 19.18 16.99 -1.56
C VAL A 335 18.31 18.05 -2.22
N VAL A 336 17.42 17.65 -3.15
CA VAL A 336 16.61 18.61 -3.92
C VAL A 336 15.24 18.84 -3.29
N CYS A 337 14.53 17.77 -2.92
CA CYS A 337 13.22 17.89 -2.29
C CYS A 337 13.34 18.44 -0.87
N ASN A 338 12.36 19.25 -0.48
CA ASN A 338 12.30 19.92 0.83
C ASN A 338 13.49 20.86 1.14
N ALA A 339 14.32 21.16 0.14
CA ALA A 339 15.42 22.12 0.28
C ALA A 339 14.95 23.56 -0.03
N ASP A 340 15.63 24.52 0.58
CA ASP A 340 15.46 25.97 0.34
C ASP A 340 16.86 26.60 0.38
N TYR A 341 17.63 26.37 -0.67
CA TYR A 341 18.98 26.86 -0.77
C TYR A 341 19.02 28.32 -1.16
N LEU A 342 19.84 29.10 -0.46
CA LEU A 342 20.03 30.52 -0.75
C LEU A 342 20.63 30.75 -2.15
N ASP A 343 21.58 29.93 -2.52
CA ASP A 343 22.34 30.03 -3.77
C ASP A 343 22.86 28.65 -4.23
N TRP A 344 23.56 28.64 -5.36
CA TRP A 344 24.14 27.42 -5.91
C TRP A 344 25.34 26.87 -5.13
N ASP A 345 26.01 27.71 -4.36
CA ASP A 345 27.14 27.26 -3.53
C ASP A 345 26.62 26.47 -2.33
N ALA A 346 25.55 26.93 -1.69
CA ALA A 346 24.83 26.20 -0.66
C ALA A 346 24.29 24.85 -1.16
N ALA A 347 23.70 24.83 -2.37
CA ALA A 347 23.21 23.62 -2.98
C ALA A 347 24.35 22.65 -3.32
N ASN A 348 25.47 23.15 -3.86
CA ASN A 348 26.64 22.34 -4.18
C ASN A 348 27.30 21.77 -2.91
N TRP A 349 27.35 22.55 -1.84
CA TRP A 349 27.86 22.09 -0.55
C TRP A 349 26.98 20.97 0.04
N ALA A 350 25.65 21.14 0.01
CA ALA A 350 24.73 20.12 0.47
C ALA A 350 24.85 18.81 -0.36
N LEU A 351 24.98 18.94 -1.68
CA LEU A 351 25.26 17.81 -2.57
C LEU A 351 26.57 17.12 -2.19
N ALA A 352 27.65 17.87 -2.01
CA ALA A 352 28.96 17.31 -1.66
C ALA A 352 28.91 16.55 -0.33
N ARG A 353 28.23 17.10 0.70
CA ARG A 353 28.03 16.42 1.98
C ARG A 353 27.20 15.15 1.86
N HIS A 354 26.13 15.19 1.07
CA HIS A 354 25.33 14.00 0.80
C HIS A 354 26.17 12.89 0.14
N ILE A 355 26.98 13.24 -0.86
CA ILE A 355 27.87 12.28 -1.55
C ILE A 355 28.95 11.74 -0.59
N GLN A 356 29.51 12.57 0.27
CA GLN A 356 30.46 12.13 1.30
C GLN A 356 29.79 11.14 2.26
N HIS A 357 28.59 11.45 2.74
CA HIS A 357 27.80 10.57 3.60
C HIS A 357 27.48 9.24 2.91
N ARG A 358 27.01 9.29 1.64
CA ARG A 358 26.69 8.12 0.82
C ARG A 358 27.91 7.22 0.59
N ASN A 359 29.08 7.79 0.33
CA ASN A 359 30.33 7.05 0.11
C ASN A 359 30.95 6.51 1.41
N GLY A 360 30.42 6.88 2.56
CA GLY A 360 30.86 6.45 3.88
C GLY A 360 30.20 5.15 4.36
N PRO A 361 30.40 4.77 5.64
CA PRO A 361 29.86 3.55 6.22
C PRO A 361 28.32 3.57 6.40
N HIS A 362 27.68 4.73 6.29
CA HIS A 362 26.23 4.93 6.50
C HIS A 362 25.40 4.79 5.20
N ARG A 363 25.81 3.92 4.32
CA ARG A 363 25.11 3.70 3.06
C ARG A 363 23.67 3.20 3.28
N ASP A 364 22.69 3.82 2.61
CA ASP A 364 21.30 3.39 2.67
C ASP A 364 21.13 1.98 2.07
N HIS A 365 20.65 1.05 2.91
CA HIS A 365 20.39 -0.34 2.51
C HIS A 365 19.39 -0.44 1.35
N ARG A 366 18.47 0.52 1.22
CA ARG A 366 17.49 0.56 0.10
C ARG A 366 18.17 0.76 -1.25
N LEU A 367 19.25 1.52 -1.29
CA LEU A 367 20.03 1.70 -2.53
C LEU A 367 20.63 0.38 -2.97
N ARG A 368 21.19 -0.41 -2.06
CA ARG A 368 21.72 -1.75 -2.35
C ARG A 368 20.63 -2.69 -2.89
N VAL A 369 19.44 -2.65 -2.33
CA VAL A 369 18.30 -3.46 -2.80
C VAL A 369 17.84 -3.00 -4.19
N LEU A 370 17.83 -1.70 -4.47
CA LEU A 370 17.48 -1.16 -5.78
C LEU A 370 18.54 -1.54 -6.83
N GLU A 371 19.81 -1.45 -6.50
CA GLU A 371 20.91 -1.88 -7.36
C GLU A 371 20.81 -3.37 -7.69
N ALA A 372 20.60 -4.22 -6.68
CA ALA A 372 20.39 -5.66 -6.89
C ALA A 372 19.16 -5.97 -7.74
N ARG A 373 18.08 -5.19 -7.60
CA ARG A 373 16.86 -5.35 -8.44
C ARG A 373 17.09 -4.92 -9.88
N HIS A 374 17.90 -3.90 -10.12
CA HIS A 374 18.28 -3.51 -11.49
C HIS A 374 19.08 -4.60 -12.17
N GLN A 375 19.92 -5.33 -11.43
CA GLN A 375 20.67 -6.48 -11.95
C GLN A 375 19.80 -7.70 -12.26
N ILE A 376 18.65 -7.86 -11.58
CA ILE A 376 17.74 -9.01 -11.77
C ILE A 376 16.66 -8.73 -12.84
N ALA A 377 16.31 -7.46 -13.06
CA ALA A 377 15.24 -7.05 -13.98
C ALA A 377 15.74 -6.77 -15.42
N ALA A 378 17.02 -6.93 -15.67
CA ALA A 378 17.69 -6.84 -16.97
C ALA A 378 18.03 -8.24 -17.48
#